data_6b66b3aad98bd3315e25d228180b5b78
#
_entry.id   6b66b3aad98bd3315e25d228180b5b78
#
_cell.length_a   1.000
_cell.length_b   1.000
_cell.length_c   1.000
_cell.angle_alpha   90.00
_cell.angle_beta   90.00
_cell.angle_gamma   90.00
#
_symmetry.space_group_name_H-M   'P 1'
#
loop_
_entity.id
_entity.type
_entity.pdbx_description
1 polymer ?
#
loop_
_entity_poly.entity_id
_entity_poly.type
_entity_poly.pdbx_seq_one_letter_code
_entity_poly.pdbx_strand_id
1 'polypeptide(L)'
;MKVHQIRIDFNVTEEVKRYVYVYLIEGENCYLIDSGVAGCQDIIIEELHRIGKNISDIKGIFLTHAHPDHIGTAAWFKERTGCRVYASAGEKPWIEDIDLQFAQRPIPNFYKLAGKSVQVGCILHDGDEITLEKGIILKAVSTPGHSAHEMSFQIGSYVFIGDCIPVKGDIPIYIDNHAAIDSINKIKNMTGVDAFYPAWDTAYLGNEIDKKAAEGIEIIEMVEQAVQSIKTNTPDKELSGLVCEVCSELGMSWLAANPLFARTVQSHLRQ
;
A
#
# COMPACT_ATOMS: atom_id res chain seq x y z
N MET A 1 13.24 12.67 -15.90
CA MET A 1 12.82 11.81 -14.77
C MET A 1 12.71 10.37 -15.24
N LYS A 2 13.19 9.42 -14.43
CA LYS A 2 12.99 7.98 -14.65
C LYS A 2 12.40 7.35 -13.40
N VAL A 3 11.67 6.25 -13.58
CA VAL A 3 11.08 5.45 -12.48
C VAL A 3 11.78 4.10 -12.48
N HIS A 4 12.29 3.71 -11.30
CA HIS A 4 12.89 2.40 -11.07
C HIS A 4 11.98 1.63 -10.11
N GLN A 5 11.43 0.52 -10.59
CA GLN A 5 10.64 -0.40 -9.78
C GLN A 5 11.58 -1.39 -9.09
N ILE A 6 11.60 -1.37 -7.78
CA ILE A 6 12.48 -2.20 -6.95
C ILE A 6 11.64 -3.25 -6.24
N ARG A 7 11.89 -4.53 -6.54
CA ARG A 7 11.24 -5.65 -5.87
C ARG A 7 11.97 -5.99 -4.59
N ILE A 8 11.23 -6.09 -3.49
CA ILE A 8 11.74 -6.47 -2.18
C ILE A 8 11.01 -7.73 -1.76
N ASP A 9 11.71 -8.86 -1.78
CA ASP A 9 11.18 -10.13 -1.28
C ASP A 9 11.46 -10.24 0.23
N PHE A 10 10.46 -10.69 0.99
CA PHE A 10 10.56 -10.83 2.44
C PHE A 10 9.70 -11.98 2.97
N ASN A 11 9.97 -12.37 4.22
CA ASN A 11 9.21 -13.41 4.91
C ASN A 11 8.36 -12.78 6.02
N VAL A 12 7.04 -12.94 5.95
CA VAL A 12 6.15 -12.60 7.07
C VAL A 12 6.31 -13.63 8.19
N THR A 13 6.43 -14.91 7.82
CA THR A 13 6.83 -16.03 8.70
C THR A 13 7.81 -16.92 7.94
N GLU A 14 8.31 -17.99 8.55
CA GLU A 14 9.18 -18.97 7.84
C GLU A 14 8.49 -19.59 6.62
N GLU A 15 7.17 -19.72 6.68
CA GLU A 15 6.35 -20.36 5.63
C GLU A 15 5.73 -19.36 4.66
N VAL A 16 5.48 -18.10 5.10
CA VAL A 16 4.77 -17.09 4.31
C VAL A 16 5.76 -16.11 3.70
N LYS A 17 6.08 -16.35 2.43
CA LYS A 17 6.91 -15.45 1.61
C LYS A 17 6.04 -14.44 0.89
N ARG A 18 6.49 -13.19 0.91
CA ARG A 18 5.83 -12.07 0.25
C ARG A 18 6.86 -11.24 -0.50
N TYR A 19 6.38 -10.31 -1.30
CA TYR A 19 7.19 -9.24 -1.88
C TYR A 19 6.41 -7.92 -1.84
N VAL A 20 7.11 -6.82 -2.00
CA VAL A 20 6.51 -5.50 -2.23
C VAL A 20 7.38 -4.75 -3.23
N TYR A 21 6.79 -3.89 -4.04
CA TYR A 21 7.52 -2.95 -4.86
C TYR A 21 7.62 -1.60 -4.15
N VAL A 22 8.82 -1.05 -4.13
CA VAL A 22 9.08 0.36 -3.87
C VAL A 22 9.56 1.03 -5.14
N TYR A 23 9.39 2.34 -5.24
CA TYR A 23 9.73 3.05 -6.46
C TYR A 23 10.75 4.13 -6.16
N LEU A 24 11.86 4.12 -6.92
CA LEU A 24 12.86 5.15 -6.89
C LEU A 24 12.66 6.08 -8.08
N ILE A 25 12.43 7.36 -7.79
CA ILE A 25 12.25 8.42 -8.78
C ILE A 25 13.60 9.10 -8.98
N GLU A 26 14.17 8.95 -10.16
CA GLU A 26 15.45 9.54 -10.57
C GLU A 26 15.23 10.87 -11.28
N GLY A 27 15.75 11.94 -10.69
CA GLY A 27 15.92 13.27 -11.27
C GLY A 27 17.35 13.76 -11.07
N GLU A 28 17.54 15.06 -10.81
CA GLU A 28 18.82 15.58 -10.27
C GLU A 28 19.08 14.94 -8.90
N ASN A 29 18.03 14.82 -8.08
CA ASN A 29 18.01 14.09 -6.84
C ASN A 29 17.20 12.80 -6.99
N CYS A 30 17.04 12.06 -5.87
CA CYS A 30 16.24 10.86 -5.79
C CYS A 30 15.13 11.00 -4.76
N TYR A 31 13.99 10.35 -5.05
CA TYR A 31 12.84 10.30 -4.14
C TYR A 31 12.32 8.87 -4.10
N LEU A 32 11.82 8.44 -2.95
CA LEU A 32 11.21 7.13 -2.78
C LEU A 32 9.69 7.27 -2.66
N ILE A 33 8.96 6.40 -3.34
CA ILE A 33 7.57 6.08 -3.03
C ILE A 33 7.58 4.76 -2.29
N ASP A 34 7.20 4.81 -1.03
CA ASP A 34 7.35 3.78 -0.03
C ASP A 34 8.82 3.39 0.24
N SER A 35 9.06 2.52 1.21
CA SER A 35 10.41 2.21 1.64
C SER A 35 10.64 0.73 1.97
N GLY A 36 9.67 -0.13 1.65
CA GLY A 36 9.75 -1.57 1.87
C GLY A 36 9.74 -1.97 3.35
N VAL A 37 10.20 -3.18 3.62
CA VAL A 37 10.33 -3.71 4.99
C VAL A 37 11.68 -3.33 5.61
N ALA A 38 11.74 -3.33 6.93
CA ALA A 38 13.01 -3.10 7.63
C ALA A 38 14.09 -4.13 7.23
N GLY A 39 15.32 -3.64 7.06
CA GLY A 39 16.44 -4.45 6.62
C GLY A 39 16.62 -4.54 5.10
N CYS A 40 15.71 -4.01 4.29
CA CYS A 40 15.83 -4.04 2.83
C CYS A 40 16.61 -2.86 2.24
N GLN A 41 17.15 -1.95 3.04
CA GLN A 41 17.84 -0.75 2.57
C GLN A 41 18.95 -1.03 1.55
N ASP A 42 19.66 -2.17 1.70
CA ASP A 42 20.77 -2.51 0.81
C ASP A 42 20.30 -2.74 -0.64
N ILE A 43 19.10 -3.29 -0.83
CA ILE A 43 18.49 -3.47 -2.17
C ILE A 43 18.25 -2.10 -2.82
N ILE A 44 17.75 -1.12 -2.05
CA ILE A 44 17.53 0.25 -2.54
C ILE A 44 18.88 0.94 -2.83
N ILE A 45 19.89 0.71 -1.99
CA ILE A 45 21.24 1.26 -2.17
C ILE A 45 21.91 0.68 -3.42
N GLU A 46 21.76 -0.61 -3.66
CA GLU A 46 22.28 -1.25 -4.89
C GLU A 46 21.65 -0.62 -6.14
N GLU A 47 20.35 -0.35 -6.13
CA GLU A 47 19.70 0.34 -7.25
C GLU A 47 20.21 1.78 -7.41
N LEU A 48 20.41 2.54 -6.31
CA LEU A 48 21.02 3.86 -6.36
C LEU A 48 22.41 3.80 -7.01
N HIS A 49 23.26 2.86 -6.58
CA HIS A 49 24.61 2.70 -7.16
C HIS A 49 24.56 2.32 -8.64
N ARG A 50 23.60 1.45 -9.04
CA ARG A 50 23.41 1.04 -10.44
C ARG A 50 23.11 2.21 -11.37
N ILE A 51 22.45 3.24 -10.86
CA ILE A 51 22.15 4.47 -11.62
C ILE A 51 23.16 5.60 -11.37
N GLY A 52 24.26 5.34 -10.67
CA GLY A 52 25.31 6.32 -10.38
C GLY A 52 24.96 7.34 -9.32
N LYS A 53 24.03 7.00 -8.43
CA LYS A 53 23.56 7.83 -7.30
C LYS A 53 24.03 7.24 -5.96
N ASN A 54 23.88 8.04 -4.90
CA ASN A 54 24.22 7.68 -3.53
C ASN A 54 23.03 7.92 -2.59
N ILE A 55 23.09 7.42 -1.38
CA ILE A 55 22.03 7.61 -0.39
C ILE A 55 21.78 9.10 -0.08
N SER A 56 22.83 9.94 -0.14
CA SER A 56 22.73 11.40 0.07
C SER A 56 21.88 12.11 -0.99
N ASP A 57 21.64 11.47 -2.14
CA ASP A 57 20.80 12.03 -3.19
C ASP A 57 19.30 11.82 -2.88
N ILE A 58 18.93 10.96 -1.92
CA ILE A 58 17.55 10.81 -1.47
C ILE A 58 17.13 12.07 -0.69
N LYS A 59 16.16 12.82 -1.21
CA LYS A 59 15.66 14.06 -0.62
C LYS A 59 14.29 13.93 0.01
N GLY A 60 13.51 12.91 -0.39
CA GLY A 60 12.18 12.68 0.15
C GLY A 60 11.73 11.23 0.04
N ILE A 61 10.89 10.83 0.99
CA ILE A 61 10.19 9.55 1.01
C ILE A 61 8.71 9.87 1.13
N PHE A 62 7.91 9.42 0.18
CA PHE A 62 6.48 9.58 0.12
C PHE A 62 5.83 8.25 0.47
N LEU A 63 5.19 8.18 1.62
CA LEU A 63 4.55 6.97 2.11
C LEU A 63 3.09 6.95 1.68
N THR A 64 2.70 5.89 0.96
CA THR A 64 1.31 5.70 0.53
C THR A 64 0.42 5.48 1.74
N HIS A 65 0.86 4.65 2.66
CA HIS A 65 0.19 4.36 3.93
C HIS A 65 1.18 3.78 4.96
N ALA A 66 0.69 3.48 6.16
CA ALA A 66 1.54 3.14 7.31
C ALA A 66 1.87 1.65 7.47
N HIS A 67 1.45 0.75 6.57
CA HIS A 67 1.71 -0.67 6.77
C HIS A 67 3.22 -0.99 6.79
N PRO A 68 3.65 -2.04 7.55
CA PRO A 68 5.05 -2.34 7.82
C PRO A 68 5.94 -2.51 6.59
N ASP A 69 5.39 -3.01 5.51
CA ASP A 69 6.07 -3.26 4.25
C ASP A 69 6.18 -2.03 3.34
N HIS A 70 5.65 -0.89 3.80
CA HIS A 70 5.77 0.40 3.13
C HIS A 70 6.68 1.38 3.90
N ILE A 71 6.77 1.24 5.24
CA ILE A 71 7.49 2.20 6.10
C ILE A 71 8.84 1.70 6.61
N GLY A 72 9.18 0.43 6.41
CA GLY A 72 10.19 -0.30 7.18
C GLY A 72 11.60 0.30 7.17
N THR A 73 12.06 0.92 6.08
CA THR A 73 13.37 1.58 6.03
C THR A 73 13.31 3.11 6.08
N ALA A 74 12.12 3.71 6.21
CA ALA A 74 11.98 5.17 6.20
C ALA A 74 12.79 5.84 7.32
N ALA A 75 12.78 5.29 8.53
CA ALA A 75 13.59 5.77 9.65
C ALA A 75 15.09 5.68 9.34
N TRP A 76 15.52 4.56 8.78
CA TRP A 76 16.93 4.31 8.44
C TRP A 76 17.47 5.34 7.43
N PHE A 77 16.71 5.62 6.37
CA PHE A 77 17.10 6.63 5.38
C PHE A 77 17.05 8.03 5.96
N LYS A 78 16.00 8.39 6.69
CA LYS A 78 15.89 9.72 7.31
C LYS A 78 17.04 10.02 8.28
N GLU A 79 17.40 9.06 9.13
CA GLU A 79 18.52 9.22 10.08
C GLU A 79 19.87 9.51 9.37
N ARG A 80 20.08 8.96 8.17
CA ARG A 80 21.35 9.05 7.44
C ARG A 80 21.43 10.17 6.42
N THR A 81 20.29 10.56 5.87
CA THR A 81 20.24 11.54 4.77
C THR A 81 19.62 12.86 5.18
N GLY A 82 18.87 12.88 6.28
CA GLY A 82 18.03 14.01 6.66
C GLY A 82 16.84 14.24 5.70
N CYS A 83 16.52 13.26 4.83
CA CYS A 83 15.42 13.37 3.86
C CYS A 83 14.09 13.65 4.56
N ARG A 84 13.18 14.31 3.86
CA ARG A 84 11.86 14.60 4.37
C ARG A 84 10.93 13.39 4.15
N VAL A 85 10.17 13.03 5.17
CA VAL A 85 9.12 11.99 5.08
C VAL A 85 7.77 12.68 4.94
N TYR A 86 7.00 12.25 3.95
CA TYR A 86 5.68 12.75 3.61
C TYR A 86 4.66 11.66 3.79
N ALA A 87 3.51 11.97 4.39
CA ALA A 87 2.39 11.05 4.55
C ALA A 87 1.09 11.82 4.77
N SER A 88 -0.06 11.15 4.66
CA SER A 88 -1.34 11.74 5.04
C SER A 88 -1.43 11.98 6.55
N ALA A 89 -2.31 12.90 6.96
CA ALA A 89 -2.54 13.19 8.38
C ALA A 89 -3.02 11.97 9.16
N GLY A 90 -3.84 11.12 8.52
CA GLY A 90 -4.42 9.96 9.19
C GLY A 90 -3.47 8.78 9.32
N GLU A 91 -2.48 8.64 8.44
CA GLU A 91 -1.45 7.60 8.54
C GLU A 91 -0.32 7.98 9.52
N LYS A 92 -0.09 9.27 9.74
CA LYS A 92 0.96 9.79 10.62
C LYS A 92 1.03 9.14 12.00
N PRO A 93 -0.09 8.93 12.75
CA PRO A 93 -0.01 8.34 14.09
C PRO A 93 0.67 6.98 14.12
N TRP A 94 0.41 6.13 13.13
CA TRP A 94 1.02 4.80 13.05
C TRP A 94 2.47 4.84 12.57
N ILE A 95 2.82 5.80 11.71
CA ILE A 95 4.21 6.00 11.22
C ILE A 95 5.11 6.51 12.35
N GLU A 96 4.60 7.40 13.18
CA GLU A 96 5.34 8.01 14.29
C GLU A 96 5.32 7.17 15.57
N ASP A 97 4.41 6.20 15.67
CA ASP A 97 4.29 5.28 16.80
C ASP A 97 3.92 3.87 16.31
N ILE A 98 4.94 3.05 16.02
CA ILE A 98 4.76 1.67 15.57
C ILE A 98 4.18 0.76 16.67
N ASP A 99 4.33 1.12 17.95
CA ASP A 99 3.72 0.36 19.06
C ASP A 99 2.20 0.57 19.07
N LEU A 100 1.74 1.81 18.80
CA LEU A 100 0.33 2.10 18.58
C LEU A 100 -0.21 1.32 17.38
N GLN A 101 0.52 1.28 16.28
CA GLN A 101 0.13 0.50 15.11
C GLN A 101 0.01 -0.99 15.44
N PHE A 102 1.01 -1.56 16.12
CA PHE A 102 0.98 -2.96 16.54
C PHE A 102 -0.20 -3.27 17.46
N ALA A 103 -0.48 -2.40 18.43
CA ALA A 103 -1.63 -2.57 19.32
C ALA A 103 -2.97 -2.59 18.58
N GLN A 104 -3.10 -1.79 17.53
CA GLN A 104 -4.33 -1.66 16.75
C GLN A 104 -4.42 -2.64 15.56
N ARG A 105 -3.28 -3.08 15.02
CA ARG A 105 -3.18 -3.97 13.85
C ARG A 105 -2.03 -4.97 14.03
N PRO A 106 -2.16 -5.93 14.95
CA PRO A 106 -1.12 -6.93 15.16
C PRO A 106 -1.01 -7.88 13.97
N ILE A 107 0.22 -8.13 13.51
CA ILE A 107 0.57 -9.15 12.53
C ILE A 107 1.83 -9.90 12.99
N PRO A 108 2.05 -11.13 12.52
CA PRO A 108 3.28 -11.86 12.83
C PRO A 108 4.52 -11.09 12.40
N ASN A 109 5.57 -11.15 13.21
CA ASN A 109 6.86 -10.50 12.96
C ASN A 109 6.80 -8.98 12.69
N PHE A 110 5.76 -8.32 13.18
CA PHE A 110 5.49 -6.89 12.94
C PHE A 110 6.75 -6.01 13.06
N TYR A 111 7.46 -6.07 14.19
CA TYR A 111 8.63 -5.23 14.44
C TYR A 111 9.82 -5.53 13.52
N LYS A 112 9.93 -6.78 13.02
CA LYS A 112 10.94 -7.13 12.02
C LYS A 112 10.64 -6.52 10.65
N LEU A 113 9.36 -6.26 10.38
CA LEU A 113 8.92 -5.67 9.12
C LEU A 113 8.89 -4.14 9.19
N ALA A 114 8.29 -3.58 10.25
CA ALA A 114 8.11 -2.13 10.41
C ALA A 114 9.41 -1.38 10.79
N GLY A 115 10.34 -2.05 11.48
CA GLY A 115 11.59 -1.43 11.93
C GLY A 115 11.39 -0.45 13.07
N LYS A 116 11.47 0.85 12.79
CA LYS A 116 11.38 1.94 13.78
C LYS A 116 10.38 3.00 13.34
N SER A 117 9.77 3.63 14.34
CA SER A 117 9.00 4.86 14.15
C SER A 117 9.82 5.94 13.46
N VAL A 118 9.18 6.75 12.61
CA VAL A 118 9.81 7.86 11.92
C VAL A 118 8.91 9.09 11.94
N GLN A 119 9.49 10.25 12.23
CA GLN A 119 8.75 11.52 12.23
C GLN A 119 8.33 11.92 10.80
N VAL A 120 7.05 12.16 10.59
CA VAL A 120 6.50 12.72 9.35
C VAL A 120 6.80 14.22 9.31
N GLY A 121 7.61 14.60 8.35
CA GLY A 121 8.08 15.98 8.19
C GLY A 121 7.12 16.88 7.40
N CYS A 122 6.19 16.28 6.66
CA CYS A 122 5.20 17.02 5.88
C CYS A 122 3.90 16.21 5.75
N ILE A 123 2.79 16.83 6.09
CA ILE A 123 1.46 16.25 5.92
C ILE A 123 0.97 16.55 4.51
N LEU A 124 0.37 15.54 3.88
CA LEU A 124 -0.23 15.62 2.56
C LEU A 124 -1.77 15.51 2.66
N HIS A 125 -2.44 16.28 1.82
CA HIS A 125 -3.88 16.24 1.62
C HIS A 125 -4.21 15.92 0.15
N ASP A 126 -5.45 15.53 -0.11
CA ASP A 126 -5.92 15.30 -1.48
C ASP A 126 -5.75 16.57 -2.34
N GLY A 127 -5.09 16.40 -3.47
CA GLY A 127 -4.83 17.49 -4.42
C GLY A 127 -3.56 18.32 -4.16
N ASP A 128 -2.84 18.09 -3.05
CA ASP A 128 -1.59 18.79 -2.78
C ASP A 128 -0.56 18.52 -3.89
N GLU A 129 0.14 19.59 -4.29
CA GLU A 129 1.23 19.53 -5.28
C GLU A 129 2.55 19.90 -4.62
N ILE A 130 3.51 19.00 -4.70
CA ILE A 130 4.86 19.17 -4.15
C ILE A 130 5.86 19.30 -5.30
N THR A 131 6.49 20.43 -5.45
CA THR A 131 7.61 20.58 -6.37
C THR A 131 8.83 19.86 -5.79
N LEU A 132 9.19 18.72 -6.37
CA LEU A 132 10.35 17.93 -5.98
C LEU A 132 11.62 18.62 -6.45
N GLU A 133 11.65 18.97 -7.72
CA GLU A 133 12.69 19.76 -8.38
C GLU A 133 12.13 20.39 -9.67
N LYS A 134 12.94 21.20 -10.38
CA LYS A 134 12.47 21.88 -11.59
C LYS A 134 11.90 20.91 -12.61
N GLY A 135 10.62 21.05 -12.89
CA GLY A 135 9.89 20.24 -13.87
C GLY A 135 9.43 18.87 -13.36
N ILE A 136 9.62 18.56 -12.07
CA ILE A 136 9.09 17.36 -11.42
C ILE A 136 8.17 17.77 -10.28
N ILE A 137 6.88 17.60 -10.47
CA ILE A 137 5.84 17.90 -9.48
C ILE A 137 5.16 16.58 -9.13
N LEU A 138 5.06 16.30 -7.84
CA LEU A 138 4.26 15.20 -7.30
C LEU A 138 2.91 15.75 -6.85
N LYS A 139 1.83 15.14 -7.30
CA LYS A 139 0.48 15.41 -6.84
C LYS A 139 -0.01 14.27 -5.96
N ALA A 140 -0.50 14.60 -4.79
CA ALA A 140 -1.12 13.66 -3.85
C ALA A 140 -2.59 13.44 -4.22
N VAL A 141 -3.04 12.19 -4.18
CA VAL A 141 -4.40 11.75 -4.49
C VAL A 141 -4.88 10.84 -3.39
N SER A 142 -5.93 11.21 -2.66
CA SER A 142 -6.50 10.36 -1.61
C SER A 142 -7.19 9.14 -2.23
N THR A 143 -6.80 7.95 -1.77
CA THR A 143 -7.31 6.65 -2.22
C THR A 143 -7.58 5.72 -1.03
N PRO A 144 -8.50 6.10 -0.10
CA PRO A 144 -8.84 5.27 1.05
C PRO A 144 -9.50 3.95 0.63
N GLY A 145 -9.43 2.96 1.51
CA GLY A 145 -10.07 1.66 1.31
C GLY A 145 -9.22 0.52 1.81
N HIS A 146 -8.00 0.35 1.29
CA HIS A 146 -7.01 -0.57 1.83
C HIS A 146 -6.55 -0.14 3.24
N SER A 147 -6.16 1.11 3.39
CA SER A 147 -6.08 1.79 4.68
C SER A 147 -7.05 2.99 4.72
N ALA A 148 -7.31 3.53 5.92
CA ALA A 148 -8.29 4.59 6.09
C ALA A 148 -7.89 5.91 5.42
N HIS A 149 -6.60 6.14 5.22
CA HIS A 149 -6.06 7.40 4.74
C HIS A 149 -4.94 7.21 3.71
N GLU A 150 -5.00 6.09 2.97
CA GLU A 150 -4.04 5.81 1.90
C GLU A 150 -4.03 6.92 0.85
N MET A 151 -2.83 7.16 0.32
CA MET A 151 -2.58 8.13 -0.75
C MET A 151 -1.94 7.43 -1.94
N SER A 152 -2.38 7.81 -3.12
CA SER A 152 -1.65 7.57 -4.37
C SER A 152 -0.88 8.83 -4.76
N PHE A 153 0.16 8.68 -5.58
CA PHE A 153 0.98 9.82 -5.99
C PHE A 153 1.12 9.87 -7.51
N GLN A 154 0.82 11.02 -8.12
CA GLN A 154 1.02 11.23 -9.54
C GLN A 154 2.25 12.10 -9.78
N ILE A 155 3.14 11.66 -10.70
CA ILE A 155 4.29 12.43 -11.17
C ILE A 155 4.30 12.39 -12.71
N GLY A 156 3.94 13.50 -13.34
CA GLY A 156 3.74 13.54 -14.78
C GLY A 156 2.66 12.57 -15.24
N SER A 157 3.01 11.64 -16.14
CA SER A 157 2.10 10.60 -16.64
C SER A 157 2.19 9.27 -15.87
N TYR A 158 2.82 9.23 -14.70
CA TYR A 158 2.99 8.06 -13.86
C TYR A 158 2.21 8.19 -12.55
N VAL A 159 1.50 7.13 -12.15
CA VAL A 159 0.72 7.10 -10.91
C VAL A 159 1.13 5.92 -10.04
N PHE A 160 1.55 6.18 -8.82
CA PHE A 160 1.92 5.17 -7.81
C PHE A 160 0.71 4.96 -6.90
N ILE A 161 0.13 3.77 -6.95
CA ILE A 161 -1.20 3.51 -6.37
C ILE A 161 -1.17 2.70 -5.07
N GLY A 162 0.02 2.43 -4.51
CA GLY A 162 0.15 1.64 -3.29
C GLY A 162 -0.61 0.31 -3.39
N ASP A 163 -1.46 0.07 -2.41
CA ASP A 163 -2.27 -1.15 -2.28
C ASP A 163 -3.75 -0.93 -2.68
N CYS A 164 -4.03 0.16 -3.39
CA CYS A 164 -5.39 0.61 -3.72
C CYS A 164 -6.23 -0.46 -4.46
N ILE A 165 -5.60 -1.31 -5.28
CA ILE A 165 -6.29 -2.32 -6.10
C ILE A 165 -5.94 -3.72 -5.60
N PRO A 166 -6.90 -4.51 -5.07
CA PRO A 166 -6.70 -5.91 -4.73
C PRO A 166 -6.23 -6.72 -5.93
N VAL A 167 -5.22 -7.57 -5.74
CA VAL A 167 -4.63 -8.38 -6.81
C VAL A 167 -5.29 -9.76 -6.86
N LYS A 168 -5.68 -10.20 -8.05
CA LYS A 168 -6.32 -11.50 -8.25
C LYS A 168 -5.39 -12.65 -7.85
N GLY A 169 -5.88 -13.52 -6.98
CA GLY A 169 -5.13 -14.68 -6.45
C GLY A 169 -4.28 -14.36 -5.22
N ASP A 170 -4.31 -13.11 -4.75
CA ASP A 170 -3.70 -12.71 -3.49
C ASP A 170 -4.75 -12.50 -2.38
N ILE A 171 -4.29 -12.16 -1.18
CA ILE A 171 -5.16 -11.84 -0.04
C ILE A 171 -5.85 -10.49 -0.31
N PRO A 172 -7.20 -10.45 -0.39
CA PRO A 172 -7.89 -9.16 -0.49
C PRO A 172 -7.85 -8.47 0.87
N ILE A 173 -7.11 -7.38 0.96
CA ILE A 173 -6.94 -6.59 2.19
C ILE A 173 -7.50 -5.19 1.96
N TYR A 174 -8.60 -4.87 2.62
CA TYR A 174 -9.19 -3.53 2.72
C TYR A 174 -10.02 -3.45 4.00
N ILE A 175 -10.25 -2.25 4.48
CA ILE A 175 -10.99 -1.98 5.72
C ILE A 175 -12.31 -1.23 5.49
N ASP A 176 -12.51 -0.80 4.25
CA ASP A 176 -13.73 -0.13 3.79
C ASP A 176 -13.94 -0.50 2.30
N ASN A 177 -14.92 -1.36 2.05
CA ASN A 177 -15.24 -1.88 0.70
C ASN A 177 -15.76 -0.78 -0.24
N HIS A 178 -16.61 0.14 0.25
CA HIS A 178 -17.14 1.23 -0.56
C HIS A 178 -16.04 2.22 -0.94
N ALA A 179 -15.24 2.66 0.03
CA ALA A 179 -14.12 3.55 -0.22
C ALA A 179 -13.09 2.92 -1.17
N ALA A 180 -12.85 1.60 -1.07
CA ALA A 180 -11.95 0.88 -1.98
C ALA A 180 -12.47 0.91 -3.43
N ILE A 181 -13.76 0.62 -3.65
CA ILE A 181 -14.37 0.69 -4.98
C ILE A 181 -14.31 2.12 -5.55
N ASP A 182 -14.63 3.13 -4.73
CA ASP A 182 -14.56 4.54 -5.15
C ASP A 182 -13.13 4.95 -5.52
N SER A 183 -12.14 4.53 -4.74
CA SER A 183 -10.72 4.78 -4.99
C SER A 183 -10.24 4.09 -6.27
N ILE A 184 -10.60 2.83 -6.49
CA ILE A 184 -10.30 2.10 -7.73
C ILE A 184 -10.89 2.83 -8.94
N ASN A 185 -12.16 3.26 -8.87
CA ASN A 185 -12.80 4.02 -9.94
C ASN A 185 -12.15 5.40 -10.15
N LYS A 186 -11.73 6.09 -9.08
CA LYS A 186 -10.98 7.35 -9.15
C LYS A 186 -9.67 7.16 -9.92
N ILE A 187 -8.88 6.15 -9.57
CA ILE A 187 -7.61 5.83 -10.24
C ILE A 187 -7.83 5.44 -11.70
N LYS A 188 -8.77 4.53 -11.98
CA LYS A 188 -9.09 4.08 -13.35
C LYS A 188 -9.47 5.24 -14.28
N ASN A 189 -10.18 6.26 -13.76
CA ASN A 189 -10.66 7.38 -14.56
C ASN A 189 -9.64 8.53 -14.70
N MET A 190 -8.40 8.38 -14.18
CA MET A 190 -7.34 9.37 -14.38
C MET A 190 -6.93 9.41 -15.85
N THR A 191 -6.81 10.61 -16.41
CA THR A 191 -6.45 10.83 -17.81
C THR A 191 -5.01 11.28 -17.97
N GLY A 192 -4.39 11.01 -19.13
CA GLY A 192 -3.01 11.38 -19.40
C GLY A 192 -1.99 10.56 -18.63
N VAL A 193 -2.36 9.35 -18.23
CA VAL A 193 -1.49 8.41 -17.49
C VAL A 193 -0.96 7.34 -18.44
N ASP A 194 0.38 7.19 -18.48
CA ASP A 194 1.08 6.18 -19.28
C ASP A 194 1.24 4.86 -18.50
N ALA A 195 1.42 4.94 -17.18
CA ALA A 195 1.60 3.76 -16.32
C ALA A 195 1.09 3.99 -14.90
N PHE A 196 0.51 2.93 -14.33
CA PHE A 196 0.15 2.82 -12.92
C PHE A 196 1.07 1.81 -12.24
N TYR A 197 1.57 2.17 -11.07
CA TYR A 197 2.57 1.43 -10.32
C TYR A 197 1.99 0.96 -8.97
N PRO A 198 1.45 -0.27 -8.89
CA PRO A 198 0.96 -0.87 -7.65
C PRO A 198 2.12 -1.44 -6.81
N ALA A 199 1.91 -1.61 -5.50
CA ALA A 199 2.94 -2.19 -4.64
C ALA A 199 3.01 -3.73 -4.72
N TRP A 200 1.95 -4.41 -5.16
CA TRP A 200 1.86 -5.89 -5.16
C TRP A 200 1.72 -6.52 -6.54
N ASP A 201 1.89 -5.77 -7.60
CA ASP A 201 1.88 -6.28 -8.98
C ASP A 201 2.88 -5.52 -9.84
N THR A 202 3.14 -5.98 -11.03
CA THR A 202 3.91 -5.24 -12.03
C THR A 202 3.14 -4.00 -12.50
N ALA A 203 3.86 -3.03 -13.07
CA ALA A 203 3.24 -1.82 -13.60
C ALA A 203 2.15 -2.13 -14.64
N TYR A 204 1.04 -1.41 -14.58
CA TYR A 204 -0.06 -1.48 -15.55
C TYR A 204 0.12 -0.40 -16.61
N LEU A 205 0.31 -0.80 -17.87
CA LEU A 205 0.60 0.10 -18.98
C LEU A 205 -0.66 0.39 -19.80
N GLY A 206 -0.83 1.65 -20.20
CA GLY A 206 -1.95 2.05 -21.06
C GLY A 206 -3.30 1.67 -20.46
N ASN A 207 -4.10 0.89 -21.19
CA ASN A 207 -5.44 0.47 -20.81
C ASN A 207 -5.49 -0.79 -19.93
N GLU A 208 -4.35 -1.33 -19.50
CA GLU A 208 -4.32 -2.48 -18.56
C GLU A 208 -5.01 -2.13 -17.24
N ILE A 209 -5.01 -0.85 -16.86
CA ILE A 209 -5.70 -0.37 -15.67
C ILE A 209 -7.21 -0.70 -15.68
N ASP A 210 -7.86 -0.68 -16.84
CA ASP A 210 -9.30 -0.99 -16.95
C ASP A 210 -9.58 -2.43 -16.53
N LYS A 211 -8.74 -3.36 -17.00
CA LYS A 211 -8.83 -4.78 -16.63
C LYS A 211 -8.53 -4.99 -15.15
N LYS A 212 -7.45 -4.37 -14.65
CA LYS A 212 -7.00 -4.54 -13.26
C LYS A 212 -8.00 -3.93 -12.26
N ALA A 213 -8.57 -2.78 -12.58
CA ALA A 213 -9.63 -2.17 -11.80
C ALA A 213 -10.89 -3.06 -11.78
N ALA A 214 -11.29 -3.63 -12.92
CA ALA A 214 -12.42 -4.54 -12.98
C ALA A 214 -12.16 -5.81 -12.15
N GLU A 215 -10.97 -6.42 -12.25
CA GLU A 215 -10.57 -7.58 -11.43
C GLU A 215 -10.59 -7.25 -9.93
N GLY A 216 -10.08 -6.07 -9.53
CA GLY A 216 -10.09 -5.63 -8.14
C GLY A 216 -11.49 -5.42 -7.57
N ILE A 217 -12.39 -4.80 -8.36
CA ILE A 217 -13.80 -4.60 -7.98
C ILE A 217 -14.50 -5.96 -7.89
N GLU A 218 -14.30 -6.86 -8.86
CA GLU A 218 -14.86 -8.23 -8.83
C GLU A 218 -14.50 -8.97 -7.53
N ILE A 219 -13.25 -8.85 -7.07
CA ILE A 219 -12.81 -9.46 -5.80
C ILE A 219 -13.60 -8.90 -4.61
N ILE A 220 -13.79 -7.58 -4.56
CA ILE A 220 -14.56 -6.93 -3.48
C ILE A 220 -16.02 -7.39 -3.51
N GLU A 221 -16.63 -7.43 -4.69
CA GLU A 221 -18.02 -7.86 -4.89
C GLU A 221 -18.22 -9.35 -4.56
N MET A 222 -17.25 -10.22 -4.87
CA MET A 222 -17.28 -11.64 -4.49
C MET A 222 -17.30 -11.81 -2.96
N VAL A 223 -16.50 -11.06 -2.23
CA VAL A 223 -16.51 -11.08 -0.75
C VAL A 223 -17.84 -10.56 -0.23
N GLU A 224 -18.36 -9.47 -0.79
CA GLU A 224 -19.67 -8.92 -0.43
C GLU A 224 -20.78 -9.95 -0.61
N GLN A 225 -20.86 -10.61 -1.76
CA GLN A 225 -21.89 -11.63 -2.06
C GLN A 225 -21.81 -12.80 -1.08
N ALA A 226 -20.60 -13.31 -0.78
CA ALA A 226 -20.42 -14.39 0.19
C ALA A 226 -20.88 -13.97 1.60
N VAL A 227 -20.50 -12.76 2.06
CA VAL A 227 -20.93 -12.23 3.35
C VAL A 227 -22.46 -12.11 3.42
N GLN A 228 -23.09 -11.53 2.41
CA GLN A 228 -24.54 -11.34 2.37
C GLN A 228 -25.31 -12.67 2.29
N SER A 229 -24.84 -13.62 1.49
CA SER A 229 -25.40 -14.98 1.40
C SER A 229 -25.44 -15.66 2.76
N ILE A 230 -24.31 -15.65 3.48
CA ILE A 230 -24.19 -16.30 4.80
C ILE A 230 -25.05 -15.56 5.84
N LYS A 231 -24.99 -14.22 5.88
CA LYS A 231 -25.75 -13.42 6.84
C LYS A 231 -27.27 -13.52 6.64
N THR A 232 -27.72 -13.70 5.43
CA THR A 232 -29.15 -13.95 5.15
C THR A 232 -29.62 -15.24 5.78
N ASN A 233 -28.82 -16.29 5.74
CA ASN A 233 -29.14 -17.61 6.28
C ASN A 233 -28.85 -17.74 7.79
N THR A 234 -27.88 -16.99 8.31
CA THR A 234 -27.43 -17.04 9.71
C THR A 234 -27.10 -15.61 10.21
N PRO A 235 -28.17 -14.78 10.50
CA PRO A 235 -27.99 -13.36 10.85
C PRO A 235 -27.08 -13.11 12.07
N ASP A 236 -27.18 -13.95 13.08
CA ASP A 236 -26.47 -13.80 14.37
C ASP A 236 -25.09 -14.48 14.39
N LYS A 237 -24.58 -14.91 13.23
CA LYS A 237 -23.28 -15.58 13.16
C LYS A 237 -22.15 -14.66 13.64
N GLU A 238 -21.35 -15.13 14.57
CA GLU A 238 -20.16 -14.48 15.08
C GLU A 238 -19.11 -14.28 13.97
N LEU A 239 -18.31 -13.21 14.05
CA LEU A 239 -17.35 -12.82 13.02
C LEU A 239 -16.39 -13.96 12.64
N SER A 240 -15.86 -14.71 13.62
CA SER A 240 -14.94 -15.82 13.37
C SER A 240 -15.56 -16.93 12.54
N GLY A 241 -16.81 -17.30 12.84
CA GLY A 241 -17.57 -18.28 12.08
C GLY A 241 -17.92 -17.78 10.67
N LEU A 242 -18.26 -16.48 10.55
CA LEU A 242 -18.52 -15.84 9.26
C LEU A 242 -17.27 -15.86 8.37
N VAL A 243 -16.11 -15.49 8.90
CA VAL A 243 -14.83 -15.52 8.17
C VAL A 243 -14.53 -16.94 7.65
N CYS A 244 -14.70 -17.96 8.49
CA CYS A 244 -14.48 -19.36 8.07
C CYS A 244 -15.38 -19.78 6.91
N GLU A 245 -16.66 -19.41 6.95
CA GLU A 245 -17.61 -19.77 5.89
C GLU A 245 -17.37 -18.97 4.61
N VAL A 246 -17.10 -17.67 4.70
CA VAL A 246 -16.68 -16.85 3.55
C VAL A 246 -15.45 -17.44 2.88
N CYS A 247 -14.42 -17.81 3.67
CA CYS A 247 -13.22 -18.49 3.14
C CYS A 247 -13.57 -19.83 2.44
N SER A 248 -14.49 -20.59 3.00
CA SER A 248 -14.93 -21.85 2.39
C SER A 248 -15.67 -21.62 1.08
N GLU A 249 -16.61 -20.68 1.04
CA GLU A 249 -17.40 -20.34 -0.14
C GLU A 249 -16.52 -19.81 -1.29
N LEU A 250 -15.51 -18.99 -0.95
CA LEU A 250 -14.58 -18.45 -1.93
C LEU A 250 -13.41 -19.39 -2.28
N GLY A 251 -13.33 -20.60 -1.69
CA GLY A 251 -12.20 -21.51 -1.91
C GLY A 251 -10.86 -21.00 -1.33
N MET A 252 -10.92 -20.12 -0.34
CA MET A 252 -9.77 -19.46 0.31
C MET A 252 -9.57 -19.94 1.75
N SER A 253 -9.78 -21.22 2.04
CA SER A 253 -9.76 -21.79 3.41
C SER A 253 -8.45 -21.50 4.17
N TRP A 254 -7.34 -21.26 3.46
CA TRP A 254 -6.06 -20.86 4.03
C TRP A 254 -6.06 -19.47 4.67
N LEU A 255 -7.08 -18.64 4.40
CA LEU A 255 -7.27 -17.31 5.01
C LEU A 255 -8.13 -17.31 6.29
N ALA A 256 -8.73 -18.44 6.67
CA ALA A 256 -9.69 -18.49 7.77
C ALA A 256 -9.13 -17.99 9.12
N ALA A 257 -7.81 -18.14 9.35
CA ALA A 257 -7.12 -17.63 10.52
C ALA A 257 -6.38 -16.30 10.28
N ASN A 258 -6.53 -15.69 9.09
CA ASN A 258 -5.80 -14.48 8.76
C ASN A 258 -6.50 -13.23 9.36
N PRO A 259 -5.86 -12.49 10.29
CA PRO A 259 -6.49 -11.35 10.96
C PRO A 259 -6.77 -10.18 10.00
N LEU A 260 -6.04 -10.07 8.90
CA LEU A 260 -6.24 -9.01 7.91
C LEU A 260 -7.48 -9.30 7.07
N PHE A 261 -7.67 -10.56 6.65
CA PHE A 261 -8.88 -10.96 5.93
C PHE A 261 -10.12 -10.87 6.81
N ALA A 262 -10.01 -11.12 8.13
CA ALA A 262 -11.13 -10.89 9.04
C ALA A 262 -11.61 -9.43 9.05
N ARG A 263 -10.69 -8.46 8.92
CA ARG A 263 -11.04 -7.04 8.78
C ARG A 263 -11.73 -6.74 7.45
N THR A 264 -11.29 -7.38 6.38
CA THR A 264 -11.93 -7.30 5.07
C THR A 264 -13.37 -7.79 5.16
N VAL A 265 -13.62 -8.97 5.72
CA VAL A 265 -14.99 -9.47 5.96
C VAL A 265 -15.79 -8.52 6.85
N GLN A 266 -15.17 -7.97 7.90
CA GLN A 266 -15.83 -7.01 8.79
C GLN A 266 -16.24 -5.71 8.10
N SER A 267 -15.53 -5.27 7.07
CA SER A 267 -15.88 -4.04 6.33
C SER A 267 -17.25 -4.14 5.67
N HIS A 268 -17.65 -5.34 5.24
CA HIS A 268 -18.95 -5.63 4.62
C HIS A 268 -20.13 -5.72 5.61
N LEU A 269 -19.87 -5.62 6.91
CA LEU A 269 -20.90 -5.58 7.97
C LEU A 269 -21.24 -4.16 8.42
N ARG A 270 -20.49 -3.18 7.96
CA ARG A 270 -20.74 -1.75 8.24
C ARG A 270 -21.72 -1.23 7.19
N GLN A 271 -22.90 -0.87 7.62
CA GLN A 271 -23.90 -0.15 6.80
C GLN A 271 -23.70 1.35 6.93
#